data_1c38ef8b3ac220e226dfb5e232536682
#
_entry.id   1c38ef8b3ac220e226dfb5e232536682
#
_cell.length_a   1.000
_cell.length_b   1.000
_cell.length_c   1.000
_cell.angle_alpha   90.00
_cell.angle_beta   90.00
_cell.angle_gamma   90.00
#
_symmetry.space_group_name_H-M   'P 1'
#
loop_
_entity.id
_entity.type
_entity.pdbx_description
1 polymer ?
#
loop_
_entity_poly.entity_id
_entity_poly.type
_entity_poly.pdbx_seq_one_letter_code
_entity_poly.pdbx_strand_id
1 'polypeptide(L)'
;YNSLNTLFTELTAGATDDTEAGGLSDDTSLVRYLKGQIRTAVFANSSTTSGGISALRDLGVSLDKSGSLTLNTTTYDAVLAANYDDVVMMLSANTSDQNLYGTDSKGLSQDIATILEGFSDSTGVLTLRTSNATESLQDYKDQLVSLEARMEGVYERYLTQFSAMESL
;
A
#
# COMPACT_ATOMS: atom_id res chain seq x y z
N TYR A 1 6.56 9.91 -1.54
CA TYR A 1 5.51 9.61 -2.50
C TYR A 1 6.08 9.02 -3.79
N ASN A 2 7.04 9.67 -4.44
CA ASN A 2 7.58 9.21 -5.73
C ASN A 2 8.23 7.83 -5.62
N SER A 3 9.06 7.58 -4.61
CA SER A 3 9.63 6.25 -4.34
C SER A 3 8.57 5.18 -4.11
N LEU A 4 7.49 5.52 -3.41
CA LEU A 4 6.35 4.61 -3.21
C LEU A 4 5.62 4.33 -4.53
N ASN A 5 5.46 5.34 -5.38
CA ASN A 5 4.85 5.16 -6.69
C ASN A 5 5.70 4.24 -7.61
N THR A 6 7.03 4.36 -7.54
CA THR A 6 7.96 3.44 -8.23
C THR A 6 7.82 2.02 -7.69
N LEU A 7 7.85 1.83 -6.37
CA LEU A 7 7.66 0.53 -5.73
C LEU A 7 6.35 -0.13 -6.15
N PHE A 8 5.25 0.61 -6.16
CA PHE A 8 3.97 0.09 -6.63
C PHE A 8 3.99 -0.34 -8.09
N THR A 9 4.76 0.34 -8.92
CA THR A 9 4.91 -0.04 -10.33
C THR A 9 5.71 -1.34 -10.46
N GLU A 10 6.77 -1.51 -9.69
CA GLU A 10 7.57 -2.74 -9.63
C GLU A 10 6.75 -3.91 -9.10
N LEU A 11 6.01 -3.72 -8.01
CA LEU A 11 5.17 -4.76 -7.42
C LEU A 11 4.03 -5.24 -8.32
N THR A 12 3.57 -4.39 -9.24
CA THR A 12 2.49 -4.74 -10.19
C THR A 12 2.98 -5.05 -11.59
N ALA A 13 4.29 -5.05 -11.82
CA ALA A 13 4.86 -5.40 -13.11
C ALA A 13 4.54 -6.87 -13.46
N GLY A 14 4.15 -7.12 -14.69
CA GLY A 14 4.01 -8.47 -15.22
C GLY A 14 5.38 -9.12 -15.43
N ALA A 15 5.41 -10.46 -15.53
CA ALA A 15 6.62 -11.19 -15.90
C ALA A 15 7.06 -10.80 -17.32
N THR A 16 8.37 -10.76 -17.51
CA THR A 16 9.02 -10.64 -18.82
C THR A 16 9.97 -11.82 -19.02
N ASP A 17 10.57 -11.95 -20.21
CA ASP A 17 11.52 -13.04 -20.49
C ASP A 17 12.73 -13.04 -19.53
N ASP A 18 13.09 -11.86 -19.00
CA ASP A 18 14.24 -11.67 -18.12
C ASP A 18 13.88 -11.39 -16.64
N THR A 19 12.61 -11.18 -16.31
CA THR A 19 12.19 -10.80 -14.94
C THR A 19 10.95 -11.55 -14.49
N GLU A 20 10.93 -11.93 -13.22
CA GLU A 20 9.73 -12.49 -12.58
C GLU A 20 8.65 -11.41 -12.40
N ALA A 21 7.40 -11.84 -12.30
CA ALA A 21 6.29 -10.95 -12.00
C ALA A 21 6.44 -10.34 -10.60
N GLY A 22 6.02 -9.10 -10.47
CA GLY A 22 5.93 -8.45 -9.17
C GLY A 22 4.94 -9.16 -8.23
N GLY A 23 5.21 -9.13 -6.94
CA GLY A 23 4.42 -9.87 -5.94
C GLY A 23 2.93 -9.50 -5.85
N LEU A 24 2.51 -8.38 -6.45
CA LEU A 24 1.12 -7.92 -6.54
C LEU A 24 0.63 -7.81 -7.99
N SER A 25 1.27 -8.49 -8.93
CA SER A 25 0.87 -8.47 -10.35
C SER A 25 -0.58 -8.92 -10.56
N ASP A 26 -1.06 -9.86 -9.75
CA ASP A 26 -2.43 -10.39 -9.78
C ASP A 26 -3.42 -9.57 -8.93
N ASP A 27 -2.95 -8.71 -8.02
CA ASP A 27 -3.79 -7.85 -7.17
C ASP A 27 -3.56 -6.35 -7.43
N THR A 28 -3.62 -5.96 -8.68
CA THR A 28 -3.50 -4.55 -9.09
C THR A 28 -4.62 -3.66 -8.52
N SER A 29 -5.73 -4.25 -8.09
CA SER A 29 -6.85 -3.52 -7.49
C SER A 29 -6.47 -2.90 -6.14
N LEU A 30 -5.74 -3.64 -5.30
CA LEU A 30 -5.21 -3.16 -4.03
C LEU A 30 -4.28 -1.95 -4.24
N VAL A 31 -3.33 -2.10 -5.15
CA VAL A 31 -2.37 -1.02 -5.44
C VAL A 31 -3.06 0.23 -5.98
N ARG A 32 -4.06 0.07 -6.85
CA ARG A 32 -4.86 1.19 -7.37
C ARG A 32 -5.63 1.91 -6.25
N TYR A 33 -6.22 1.15 -5.34
CA TYR A 33 -6.89 1.68 -4.16
C TYR A 33 -5.93 2.47 -3.28
N LEU A 34 -4.78 1.90 -2.90
CA LEU A 34 -3.77 2.56 -2.07
C LEU A 34 -3.23 3.83 -2.72
N LYS A 35 -2.87 3.78 -4.01
CA LYS A 35 -2.44 4.95 -4.78
C LYS A 35 -3.50 6.06 -4.77
N GLY A 36 -4.77 5.70 -4.92
CA GLY A 36 -5.89 6.63 -4.87
C GLY A 36 -6.03 7.31 -3.52
N GLN A 37 -6.00 6.55 -2.44
CA GLN A 37 -6.12 7.07 -1.08
C GLN A 37 -4.94 7.96 -0.71
N ILE A 38 -3.71 7.53 -0.99
CA ILE A 38 -2.50 8.32 -0.71
C ILE A 38 -2.50 9.62 -1.50
N ARG A 39 -2.87 9.58 -2.78
CA ARG A 39 -2.99 10.79 -3.59
C ARG A 39 -4.02 11.75 -3.03
N THR A 40 -5.18 11.23 -2.63
CA THR A 40 -6.23 12.05 -2.01
C THR A 40 -5.75 12.68 -0.72
N ALA A 41 -5.05 11.93 0.14
CA ALA A 41 -4.48 12.43 1.38
C ALA A 41 -3.45 13.55 1.16
N VAL A 42 -2.54 13.36 0.21
CA VAL A 42 -1.47 14.33 -0.12
C VAL A 42 -2.03 15.64 -0.67
N PHE A 43 -3.15 15.59 -1.41
CA PHE A 43 -3.78 16.79 -1.99
C PHE A 43 -4.99 17.31 -1.19
N ALA A 44 -5.29 16.71 -0.04
CA ALA A 44 -6.31 17.20 0.87
C ALA A 44 -5.92 18.57 1.47
N ASN A 45 -6.92 19.30 1.92
CA ASN A 45 -6.67 20.44 2.78
C ASN A 45 -6.28 19.94 4.17
N SER A 46 -5.32 20.60 4.80
CA SER A 46 -4.96 20.33 6.19
C SER A 46 -6.13 20.62 7.12
N SER A 47 -6.24 19.84 8.19
CA SER A 47 -7.23 20.03 9.26
C SER A 47 -7.00 21.29 10.09
N THR A 48 -5.83 21.94 9.98
CA THR A 48 -5.41 23.06 10.84
C THR A 48 -5.15 24.34 10.06
N THR A 49 -5.78 24.54 8.92
CA THR A 49 -5.58 25.75 8.11
C THR A 49 -6.10 27.01 8.80
N SER A 50 -5.26 28.06 8.80
CA SER A 50 -5.66 29.42 9.17
C SER A 50 -5.08 30.37 8.13
N GLY A 51 -5.85 30.84 7.17
CA GLY A 51 -5.35 31.75 6.14
C GLY A 51 -5.47 31.22 4.72
N GLY A 52 -4.63 31.73 3.81
CA GLY A 52 -4.69 31.42 2.39
C GLY A 52 -4.03 30.10 1.96
N ILE A 53 -3.22 29.49 2.83
CA ILE A 53 -2.45 28.28 2.54
C ILE A 53 -3.13 27.10 3.23
N SER A 54 -3.65 26.15 2.46
CA SER A 54 -4.47 25.06 2.97
C SER A 54 -4.00 23.68 2.58
N ALA A 55 -3.20 23.54 1.53
CA ALA A 55 -2.78 22.26 0.98
C ALA A 55 -1.41 22.38 0.29
N LEU A 56 -0.78 21.24 0.01
CA LEU A 56 0.51 21.21 -0.70
C LEU A 56 0.47 21.86 -2.09
N ARG A 57 -0.69 21.85 -2.76
CA ARG A 57 -0.86 22.54 -4.06
C ARG A 57 -0.60 24.04 -3.95
N ASP A 58 -0.95 24.65 -2.81
CA ASP A 58 -0.76 26.09 -2.57
C ASP A 58 0.74 26.45 -2.42
N LEU A 59 1.56 25.44 -2.07
CA LEU A 59 3.02 25.51 -2.07
C LEU A 59 3.68 25.23 -3.43
N GLY A 60 2.89 25.06 -4.50
CA GLY A 60 3.42 24.72 -5.82
C GLY A 60 3.71 23.24 -6.04
N VAL A 61 3.19 22.36 -5.19
CA VAL A 61 3.25 20.90 -5.41
C VAL A 61 2.17 20.51 -6.41
N SER A 62 2.55 19.74 -7.42
CA SER A 62 1.64 19.21 -8.45
C SER A 62 2.00 17.80 -8.86
N LEU A 63 1.11 17.12 -9.59
CA LEU A 63 1.41 15.84 -10.23
C LEU A 63 1.74 16.09 -11.71
N ASP A 64 2.79 15.45 -12.15
CA ASP A 64 3.09 15.36 -13.57
C ASP A 64 2.23 14.28 -14.28
N LYS A 65 2.43 14.12 -15.59
CA LYS A 65 1.69 13.15 -16.41
C LYS A 65 1.98 11.69 -16.03
N SER A 66 3.10 11.43 -15.37
CA SER A 66 3.49 10.11 -14.88
C SER A 66 2.87 9.80 -13.50
N GLY A 67 2.22 10.79 -12.88
CA GLY A 67 1.70 10.69 -11.52
C GLY A 67 2.76 10.90 -10.44
N SER A 68 3.92 11.45 -10.79
CA SER A 68 4.96 11.84 -9.83
C SER A 68 4.72 13.24 -9.30
N LEU A 69 5.02 13.44 -8.01
CA LEU A 69 4.98 14.78 -7.41
C LEU A 69 6.15 15.62 -7.92
N THR A 70 5.83 16.82 -8.30
CA THR A 70 6.79 17.87 -8.69
C THR A 70 6.57 19.10 -7.84
N LEU A 71 7.64 19.85 -7.58
CA LEU A 71 7.62 21.11 -6.83
C LEU A 71 8.06 22.25 -7.75
N ASN A 72 7.22 23.27 -7.85
CA ASN A 72 7.61 24.55 -8.42
C ASN A 72 8.34 25.38 -7.36
N THR A 73 9.67 25.39 -7.41
CA THR A 73 10.50 26.08 -6.41
C THR A 73 10.27 27.58 -6.39
N THR A 74 9.98 28.21 -7.52
CA THR A 74 9.67 29.65 -7.57
C THR A 74 8.39 29.97 -6.79
N THR A 75 7.34 29.18 -6.95
CA THR A 75 6.10 29.33 -6.20
C THR A 75 6.33 29.05 -4.72
N TYR A 76 7.04 27.97 -4.41
CA TYR A 76 7.37 27.57 -3.05
C TYR A 76 8.11 28.68 -2.29
N ASP A 77 9.17 29.23 -2.87
CA ASP A 77 9.98 30.27 -2.25
C ASP A 77 9.18 31.57 -2.03
N ALA A 78 8.34 31.93 -3.00
CA ALA A 78 7.48 33.12 -2.89
C ALA A 78 6.42 32.98 -1.79
N VAL A 79 5.78 31.81 -1.70
CA VAL A 79 4.78 31.52 -0.67
C VAL A 79 5.42 31.46 0.71
N LEU A 80 6.56 30.79 0.83
CA LEU A 80 7.28 30.69 2.10
C LEU A 80 7.75 32.05 2.61
N ALA A 81 8.22 32.93 1.73
CA ALA A 81 8.64 34.26 2.10
C ALA A 81 7.47 35.17 2.56
N ALA A 82 6.29 34.98 2.01
CA ALA A 82 5.12 35.81 2.28
C ALA A 82 4.21 35.27 3.40
N ASN A 83 4.16 33.93 3.59
CA ASN A 83 3.14 33.26 4.42
C ASN A 83 3.77 32.16 5.30
N TYR A 84 4.94 32.38 5.87
CA TYR A 84 5.68 31.35 6.63
C TYR A 84 4.84 30.73 7.74
N ASP A 85 4.17 31.55 8.54
CA ASP A 85 3.36 31.06 9.68
C ASP A 85 2.16 30.21 9.23
N ASP A 86 1.51 30.60 8.12
CA ASP A 86 0.42 29.81 7.54
C ASP A 86 0.91 28.46 7.00
N VAL A 87 2.10 28.42 6.40
CA VAL A 87 2.74 27.17 5.95
C VAL A 87 3.05 26.25 7.13
N VAL A 88 3.61 26.81 8.20
CA VAL A 88 3.90 26.05 9.45
C VAL A 88 2.58 25.55 10.07
N MET A 89 1.56 26.39 10.14
CA MET A 89 0.25 26.01 10.64
C MET A 89 -0.37 24.88 9.81
N MET A 90 -0.33 25.00 8.49
CA MET A 90 -0.86 23.97 7.58
C MET A 90 -0.13 22.63 7.71
N LEU A 91 1.21 22.63 7.85
CA LEU A 91 2.00 21.40 7.88
C LEU A 91 2.00 20.73 9.25
N SER A 92 2.07 21.47 10.35
CA SER A 92 2.33 20.97 11.71
C SER A 92 1.46 21.60 12.80
N ALA A 93 0.45 22.40 12.45
CA ALA A 93 -0.37 23.16 13.40
C ALA A 93 0.44 24.10 14.30
N ASN A 94 1.62 24.54 13.86
CA ASN A 94 2.55 25.34 14.64
C ASN A 94 2.82 24.77 16.05
N THR A 95 2.78 23.43 16.19
CA THR A 95 3.00 22.77 17.47
C THR A 95 4.36 22.12 17.53
N SER A 96 5.08 22.41 18.58
CA SER A 96 6.25 21.63 19.01
C SER A 96 5.86 20.55 20.02
N ASP A 97 4.58 20.44 20.36
CA ASP A 97 4.07 19.45 21.29
C ASP A 97 4.15 18.04 20.68
N GLN A 98 5.09 17.28 21.18
CA GLN A 98 5.34 15.89 20.84
C GLN A 98 4.48 14.92 21.68
N ASN A 99 3.40 15.41 22.28
CA ASN A 99 2.53 14.56 23.10
C ASN A 99 1.84 13.51 22.23
N LEU A 100 2.30 12.27 22.36
CA LEU A 100 1.74 11.10 21.67
C LEU A 100 0.26 10.83 22.02
N TYR A 101 -0.20 11.35 23.15
CA TYR A 101 -1.57 11.14 23.63
C TYR A 101 -2.48 12.38 23.43
N GLY A 102 -1.95 13.44 22.81
CA GLY A 102 -2.75 14.61 22.46
C GLY A 102 -3.75 14.30 21.35
N THR A 103 -4.96 14.81 21.49
CA THR A 103 -6.05 14.67 20.49
C THR A 103 -6.13 15.85 19.52
N ASP A 104 -5.29 16.85 19.70
CA ASP A 104 -5.29 18.06 18.88
C ASP A 104 -4.77 17.75 17.46
N SER A 105 -5.37 18.38 16.47
CA SER A 105 -4.91 18.28 15.07
C SER A 105 -3.49 18.81 14.95
N LYS A 106 -2.62 18.05 14.29
CA LYS A 106 -1.18 18.36 14.12
C LYS A 106 -0.81 18.70 12.68
N GLY A 107 -1.77 19.20 11.92
CA GLY A 107 -1.58 19.61 10.54
C GLY A 107 -1.58 18.47 9.53
N LEU A 108 -1.29 18.81 8.27
CA LEU A 108 -1.31 17.87 7.14
C LEU A 108 -0.41 16.65 7.35
N SER A 109 0.70 16.81 8.05
CA SER A 109 1.62 15.71 8.34
C SER A 109 0.94 14.61 9.16
N GLN A 110 0.16 14.97 10.19
CA GLN A 110 -0.61 14.02 10.99
C GLN A 110 -1.81 13.48 10.22
N ASP A 111 -2.49 14.33 9.43
CA ASP A 111 -3.62 13.89 8.62
C ASP A 111 -3.22 12.76 7.66
N ILE A 112 -2.07 12.92 6.99
CA ILE A 112 -1.50 11.89 6.11
C ILE A 112 -1.06 10.65 6.92
N ALA A 113 -0.38 10.84 8.05
CA ALA A 113 0.08 9.74 8.89
C ALA A 113 -1.10 8.86 9.36
N THR A 114 -2.19 9.48 9.82
CA THR A 114 -3.40 8.77 10.25
C THR A 114 -4.01 7.89 9.14
N ILE A 115 -4.03 8.39 7.90
CA ILE A 115 -4.52 7.62 6.76
C ILE A 115 -3.60 6.43 6.45
N LEU A 116 -2.27 6.64 6.51
CA LEU A 116 -1.29 5.57 6.27
C LEU A 116 -1.33 4.49 7.37
N GLU A 117 -1.44 4.91 8.63
CA GLU A 117 -1.61 4.00 9.76
C GLU A 117 -2.86 3.14 9.60
N GLY A 118 -3.98 3.73 9.16
CA GLY A 118 -5.23 3.02 8.89
C GLY A 118 -5.11 1.90 7.86
N PHE A 119 -4.11 1.89 6.99
CA PHE A 119 -3.88 0.77 6.08
C PHE A 119 -3.28 -0.45 6.78
N SER A 120 -2.51 -0.24 7.83
CA SER A 120 -1.76 -1.28 8.57
C SER A 120 -2.39 -1.66 9.91
N ASP A 121 -3.46 -1.00 10.33
CA ASP A 121 -4.21 -1.32 11.53
C ASP A 121 -4.77 -2.76 11.48
N SER A 122 -5.18 -3.28 12.61
CA SER A 122 -5.74 -4.64 12.75
C SER A 122 -6.91 -4.93 11.81
N THR A 123 -7.67 -3.90 11.44
CA THR A 123 -8.78 -3.94 10.47
C THR A 123 -8.41 -3.27 9.13
N GLY A 124 -7.17 -2.87 8.98
CA GLY A 124 -6.66 -2.19 7.78
C GLY A 124 -6.60 -3.10 6.58
N VAL A 125 -6.67 -2.50 5.39
CA VAL A 125 -6.72 -3.24 4.13
C VAL A 125 -5.51 -4.14 3.91
N LEU A 126 -4.31 -3.74 4.35
CA LEU A 126 -3.10 -4.55 4.23
C LEU A 126 -3.15 -5.76 5.16
N THR A 127 -3.57 -5.57 6.41
CA THR A 127 -3.70 -6.63 7.40
C THR A 127 -4.72 -7.67 6.95
N LEU A 128 -5.89 -7.24 6.48
CA LEU A 128 -6.93 -8.14 5.97
C LEU A 128 -6.46 -8.91 4.73
N ARG A 129 -5.74 -8.26 3.81
CA ARG A 129 -5.20 -8.94 2.61
C ARG A 129 -4.15 -9.97 2.97
N THR A 130 -3.25 -9.64 3.91
CA THR A 130 -2.23 -10.58 4.40
C THR A 130 -2.86 -11.79 5.09
N SER A 131 -3.90 -11.57 5.91
CA SER A 131 -4.64 -12.64 6.57
C SER A 131 -5.30 -13.56 5.55
N ASN A 132 -6.06 -13.01 4.61
CA ASN A 132 -6.73 -13.79 3.56
C ASN A 132 -5.75 -14.57 2.68
N ALA A 133 -4.60 -13.97 2.35
CA ALA A 133 -3.54 -14.66 1.59
C ALA A 133 -2.94 -15.82 2.37
N THR A 134 -2.73 -15.64 3.68
CA THR A 134 -2.22 -16.67 4.58
C THR A 134 -3.20 -17.84 4.71
N GLU A 135 -4.50 -17.54 4.87
CA GLU A 135 -5.56 -18.55 4.91
C GLU A 135 -5.63 -19.34 3.60
N SER A 136 -5.63 -18.63 2.47
CA SER A 136 -5.63 -19.29 1.15
C SER A 136 -4.41 -20.19 0.95
N LEU A 137 -3.25 -19.73 1.39
CA LEU A 137 -2.02 -20.55 1.33
C LEU A 137 -2.13 -21.82 2.19
N GLN A 138 -2.75 -21.72 3.36
CA GLN A 138 -2.97 -22.90 4.22
C GLN A 138 -3.96 -23.87 3.56
N ASP A 139 -5.06 -23.36 3.00
CA ASP A 139 -6.04 -24.19 2.29
C ASP A 139 -5.41 -24.94 1.10
N TYR A 140 -4.54 -24.30 0.33
CA TYR A 140 -3.84 -24.96 -0.76
C TYR A 140 -2.87 -26.03 -0.27
N LYS A 141 -2.18 -25.82 0.85
CA LYS A 141 -1.31 -26.83 1.47
C LYS A 141 -2.13 -28.05 1.90
N ASP A 142 -3.28 -27.84 2.53
CA ASP A 142 -4.16 -28.93 2.97
C ASP A 142 -4.74 -29.71 1.79
N GLN A 143 -5.10 -29.01 0.70
CA GLN A 143 -5.51 -29.65 -0.54
C GLN A 143 -4.37 -30.47 -1.17
N LEU A 144 -3.13 -29.98 -1.14
CA LEU A 144 -1.96 -30.71 -1.64
C LEU A 144 -1.75 -31.98 -0.85
N VAL A 145 -1.74 -31.93 0.48
CA VAL A 145 -1.64 -33.11 1.35
C VAL A 145 -2.74 -34.13 1.05
N SER A 146 -3.98 -33.68 0.87
CA SER A 146 -5.11 -34.54 0.52
C SER A 146 -4.95 -35.17 -0.86
N LEU A 147 -4.40 -34.44 -1.83
CA LEU A 147 -4.10 -34.96 -3.15
C LEU A 147 -3.01 -36.03 -3.11
N GLU A 148 -1.91 -35.77 -2.39
CA GLU A 148 -0.81 -36.72 -2.21
C GLU A 148 -1.29 -38.03 -1.58
N ALA A 149 -2.08 -37.96 -0.50
CA ALA A 149 -2.66 -39.15 0.14
C ALA A 149 -3.57 -39.93 -0.81
N ARG A 150 -4.35 -39.25 -1.64
CA ARG A 150 -5.20 -39.88 -2.67
C ARG A 150 -4.36 -40.56 -3.75
N MET A 151 -3.28 -39.92 -4.19
CA MET A 151 -2.36 -40.48 -5.18
C MET A 151 -1.64 -41.72 -4.65
N GLU A 152 -1.22 -41.71 -3.40
CA GLU A 152 -0.64 -42.87 -2.72
C GLU A 152 -1.62 -44.05 -2.69
N GLY A 153 -2.86 -43.82 -2.28
CA GLY A 153 -3.89 -44.89 -2.29
C GLY A 153 -4.24 -45.41 -3.69
N VAL A 154 -4.10 -44.59 -4.73
CA VAL A 154 -4.22 -45.03 -6.12
C VAL A 154 -3.04 -45.92 -6.51
N TYR A 155 -1.83 -45.52 -6.17
CA TYR A 155 -0.59 -46.24 -6.43
C TYR A 155 -0.59 -47.62 -5.77
N GLU A 156 -0.92 -47.70 -4.48
CA GLU A 156 -1.03 -48.99 -3.73
C GLU A 156 -2.05 -49.90 -4.38
N ARG A 157 -3.19 -49.40 -4.81
CA ARG A 157 -4.22 -50.18 -5.50
C ARG A 157 -3.72 -50.75 -6.81
N TYR A 158 -2.98 -49.98 -7.60
CA TYR A 158 -2.38 -50.47 -8.83
C TYR A 158 -1.29 -51.50 -8.57
N LEU A 159 -0.43 -51.32 -7.57
CA LEU A 159 0.55 -52.31 -7.17
C LEU A 159 -0.12 -53.65 -6.81
N THR A 160 -1.19 -53.60 -6.03
CA THR A 160 -1.94 -54.80 -5.65
C THR A 160 -2.52 -55.51 -6.89
N GLN A 161 -3.07 -54.76 -7.84
CA GLN A 161 -3.62 -55.33 -9.09
C GLN A 161 -2.54 -55.95 -9.97
N PHE A 162 -1.37 -55.29 -10.09
CA PHE A 162 -0.22 -55.87 -10.83
C PHE A 162 0.33 -57.11 -10.21
N SER A 163 0.52 -57.15 -8.88
CA SER A 163 0.98 -58.31 -8.17
C SER A 163 0.01 -59.50 -8.29
N ALA A 164 -1.29 -59.24 -8.27
CA ALA A 164 -2.29 -60.26 -8.50
C ALA A 164 -2.27 -60.83 -9.93
N MET A 165 -1.97 -60.02 -10.93
CA MET A 165 -1.81 -60.46 -12.32
C MET A 165 -0.51 -61.29 -12.53
N GLU A 166 0.53 -60.98 -11.85
CA GLU A 166 1.84 -61.63 -11.95
C GLU A 166 1.84 -63.04 -11.25
N SER A 167 0.90 -63.24 -10.34
CA SER A 167 0.76 -64.49 -9.58
C SER A 167 -0.15 -65.53 -10.28
N LEU A 168 -0.72 -65.23 -11.46
CA LEU A 168 -1.53 -66.13 -12.27
C LEU A 168 -0.72 -66.75 -13.39
#